data_994bc72fff7ef020e62642979a99a8a0
#
_entry.id   994bc72fff7ef020e62642979a99a8a0
#
_cell.length_a   1.000
_cell.length_b   1.000
_cell.length_c   1.000
_cell.angle_alpha   90.00
_cell.angle_beta   90.00
_cell.angle_gamma   90.00
#
_symmetry.space_group_name_H-M   'P 1'
#
loop_
_entity.id
_entity.type
_entity.pdbx_description
1 polymer ?
#
loop_
_entity_poly.entity_id
_entity_poly.type
_entity_poly.pdbx_seq_one_letter_code
_entity_poly.pdbx_strand_id
1 'polypeptide(L)'
;MSDLIIKQAKPRDKRYTLSDGRGLILEVHPNGRKYWIVRLWRDGKERRKAVGVFPDVPLKAARERAQQLRSAGPDVEKTPSSKTFADVALEWLRTRMLPSRKPGYTRTVRIRLEKYILPELGDLKLNAITSGTVLHLCQNIEAHGTIETAARVRQIVGQVFRYAVATDRADTDPTVALRNALQTRVVKHMATITDPQGIAALMQNIAAYPRFIVRCALRFSALTFCRPGEIRHAEWSEVDLDAREWRIPAEKMKKKRMHIVPLARQTVALLEELREVTGRWRYIFPSARMDGRPMSENTVRVALRTMGYGNDEMTAHGFRGMASTRLNEMGWPPDVIERQLAHLEANKVRAAYNHAEYLAERREMMQAWADWLEGLEGLEIKNYS
;
A
#
# COMPACT_ATOMS: atom_id res chain seq x y z
N MET A 1 0.01 -39.90 -22.24
CA MET A 1 0.85 -38.68 -22.41
C MET A 1 2.11 -38.79 -21.55
N SER A 2 3.22 -38.19 -21.90
CA SER A 2 4.44 -38.13 -21.07
C SER A 2 4.78 -36.70 -20.70
N ASP A 3 5.58 -36.53 -19.63
CA ASP A 3 6.03 -35.19 -19.22
C ASP A 3 6.81 -34.45 -20.30
N LEU A 4 7.52 -35.20 -21.17
CA LEU A 4 8.23 -34.64 -22.31
C LEU A 4 7.27 -33.95 -23.30
N ILE A 5 6.17 -34.64 -23.66
CA ILE A 5 5.14 -34.10 -24.57
C ILE A 5 4.52 -32.84 -23.98
N ILE A 6 4.24 -32.84 -22.65
CA ILE A 6 3.65 -31.69 -21.96
C ILE A 6 4.59 -30.50 -21.99
N LYS A 7 5.91 -30.69 -21.73
CA LYS A 7 6.91 -29.64 -21.75
C LYS A 7 7.07 -29.07 -23.17
N GLN A 8 7.10 -29.93 -24.20
CA GLN A 8 7.28 -29.55 -25.60
C GLN A 8 6.04 -28.92 -26.26
N ALA A 9 4.85 -29.00 -25.63
CA ALA A 9 3.63 -28.42 -26.16
C ALA A 9 3.76 -26.89 -26.24
N LYS A 10 3.96 -26.34 -27.45
CA LYS A 10 4.09 -24.88 -27.69
C LYS A 10 2.71 -24.24 -27.87
N PRO A 11 2.53 -22.97 -27.47
CA PRO A 11 1.30 -22.23 -27.74
C PRO A 11 1.06 -22.10 -29.26
N ARG A 12 -0.23 -22.00 -29.65
CA ARG A 12 -0.70 -21.76 -31.01
C ARG A 12 -1.68 -20.59 -31.00
N ASP A 13 -2.03 -20.07 -32.18
CA ASP A 13 -2.96 -18.93 -32.31
C ASP A 13 -4.32 -19.18 -31.63
N LYS A 14 -4.76 -20.43 -31.60
CA LYS A 14 -5.97 -20.87 -30.91
C LYS A 14 -5.63 -21.89 -29.82
N ARG A 15 -6.41 -21.90 -28.74
CA ARG A 15 -6.29 -22.97 -27.72
C ARG A 15 -6.52 -24.34 -28.33
N TYR A 16 -5.74 -25.29 -27.89
CA TYR A 16 -5.90 -26.70 -28.30
C TYR A 16 -5.73 -27.64 -27.11
N THR A 17 -6.14 -28.88 -27.27
CA THR A 17 -6.11 -29.88 -26.20
C THR A 17 -5.27 -31.09 -26.59
N LEU A 18 -4.55 -31.64 -25.60
CA LEU A 18 -3.86 -32.92 -25.68
C LEU A 18 -4.55 -33.89 -24.72
N SER A 19 -4.92 -35.06 -25.21
CA SER A 19 -5.60 -36.08 -24.41
C SER A 19 -4.60 -36.99 -23.69
N ASP A 20 -4.81 -37.21 -22.39
CA ASP A 20 -4.04 -38.17 -21.59
C ASP A 20 -4.81 -39.54 -21.43
N GLY A 21 -6.02 -39.61 -21.91
CA GLY A 21 -6.91 -40.73 -21.74
C GLY A 21 -7.84 -40.63 -20.52
N ARG A 22 -8.87 -41.49 -20.48
CA ARG A 22 -9.88 -41.50 -19.41
C ARG A 22 -10.50 -40.14 -19.11
N GLY A 23 -10.62 -39.25 -20.13
CA GLY A 23 -11.20 -37.93 -19.99
C GLY A 23 -10.29 -36.84 -19.42
N LEU A 24 -9.04 -37.14 -19.05
CA LEU A 24 -8.06 -36.11 -18.66
C LEU A 24 -7.44 -35.49 -19.92
N ILE A 25 -7.48 -34.16 -20.02
CA ILE A 25 -6.92 -33.38 -21.11
C ILE A 25 -6.03 -32.26 -20.58
N LEU A 26 -5.00 -31.90 -21.32
CA LEU A 26 -4.19 -30.70 -21.14
C LEU A 26 -4.66 -29.68 -22.16
N GLU A 27 -5.19 -28.56 -21.72
CA GLU A 27 -5.58 -27.43 -22.56
C GLU A 27 -4.42 -26.42 -22.62
N VAL A 28 -3.87 -26.19 -23.82
CA VAL A 28 -2.78 -25.24 -24.06
C VAL A 28 -3.36 -23.96 -24.65
N HIS A 29 -3.13 -22.86 -23.98
CA HIS A 29 -3.63 -21.53 -24.38
C HIS A 29 -2.61 -20.74 -25.21
N PRO A 30 -3.05 -19.75 -26.02
CA PRO A 30 -2.16 -18.90 -26.80
C PRO A 30 -1.13 -18.14 -25.95
N ASN A 31 -1.43 -17.85 -24.69
CA ASN A 31 -0.53 -17.20 -23.75
C ASN A 31 0.51 -18.16 -23.11
N GLY A 32 0.61 -19.39 -23.59
CA GLY A 32 1.55 -20.40 -23.09
C GLY A 32 1.11 -21.14 -21.82
N ARG A 33 0.03 -20.74 -21.16
CA ARG A 33 -0.48 -21.43 -19.96
C ARG A 33 -1.10 -22.76 -20.33
N LYS A 34 -0.91 -23.77 -19.48
CA LYS A 34 -1.37 -25.15 -19.69
C LYS A 34 -2.25 -25.56 -18.51
N TYR A 35 -3.48 -25.96 -18.79
CA TYR A 35 -4.48 -26.29 -17.78
C TYR A 35 -4.88 -27.76 -17.88
N TRP A 36 -4.88 -28.44 -16.75
CA TRP A 36 -5.43 -29.78 -16.63
C TRP A 36 -6.95 -29.72 -16.46
N ILE A 37 -7.68 -30.42 -17.31
CA ILE A 37 -9.14 -30.49 -17.29
C ILE A 37 -9.53 -31.97 -17.38
N VAL A 38 -10.46 -32.38 -16.56
CA VAL A 38 -11.10 -33.69 -16.70
C VAL A 38 -12.50 -33.52 -17.29
N ARG A 39 -12.79 -34.31 -18.33
CA ARG A 39 -14.13 -34.45 -18.93
C ARG A 39 -14.86 -35.60 -18.27
N LEU A 40 -15.99 -35.33 -17.70
CA LEU A 40 -16.85 -36.27 -17.01
C LEU A 40 -18.18 -36.35 -17.78
N TRP A 41 -18.62 -37.54 -18.13
CA TRP A 41 -19.93 -37.79 -18.74
C TRP A 41 -20.90 -38.19 -17.65
N ARG A 42 -21.97 -37.43 -17.47
CA ARG A 42 -23.03 -37.70 -16.50
C ARG A 42 -24.37 -37.30 -17.09
N ASP A 43 -25.37 -38.14 -16.94
CA ASP A 43 -26.73 -37.94 -17.45
C ASP A 43 -26.76 -37.53 -18.94
N GLY A 44 -25.92 -38.18 -19.77
CA GLY A 44 -25.79 -37.90 -21.18
C GLY A 44 -25.13 -36.55 -21.54
N LYS A 45 -24.64 -35.77 -20.56
CA LYS A 45 -23.98 -34.48 -20.77
C LYS A 45 -22.52 -34.50 -20.38
N GLU A 46 -21.68 -33.86 -21.20
CA GLU A 46 -20.27 -33.62 -20.85
C GLU A 46 -20.14 -32.47 -19.86
N ARG A 47 -19.48 -32.73 -18.73
CA ARG A 47 -19.06 -31.72 -17.75
C ARG A 47 -17.55 -31.65 -17.73
N ARG A 48 -16.98 -30.43 -17.72
CA ARG A 48 -15.54 -30.16 -17.64
C ARG A 48 -15.19 -29.62 -16.26
N LYS A 49 -14.26 -30.30 -15.55
CA LYS A 49 -13.75 -29.80 -14.26
C LYS A 49 -12.25 -29.52 -14.37
N ALA A 50 -11.80 -28.36 -13.89
CA ALA A 50 -10.38 -28.03 -13.80
C ALA A 50 -9.71 -28.88 -12.71
N VAL A 51 -8.52 -29.40 -13.02
CA VAL A 51 -7.72 -30.27 -12.14
C VAL A 51 -6.50 -29.52 -11.59
N GLY A 52 -6.01 -28.53 -12.34
CA GLY A 52 -4.87 -27.70 -11.95
C GLY A 52 -4.14 -27.08 -13.14
N VAL A 53 -3.04 -26.42 -12.86
CA VAL A 53 -2.21 -25.73 -13.88
C VAL A 53 -0.84 -26.37 -13.88
N PHE A 54 -0.32 -26.70 -15.08
CA PHE A 54 1.06 -27.14 -15.23
C PHE A 54 1.99 -25.90 -15.32
N PRO A 55 3.16 -25.90 -14.65
CA PRO A 55 3.83 -27.01 -13.95
C PRO A 55 3.46 -27.21 -12.49
N ASP A 56 2.65 -26.37 -11.88
CA ASP A 56 2.29 -26.44 -10.44
C ASP A 56 1.66 -27.79 -10.08
N VAL A 57 0.92 -28.37 -11.01
CA VAL A 57 0.36 -29.73 -10.92
C VAL A 57 1.01 -30.60 -11.98
N PRO A 58 1.96 -31.48 -11.62
CA PRO A 58 2.58 -32.42 -12.53
C PRO A 58 1.62 -33.52 -12.98
N LEU A 59 1.92 -34.21 -14.10
CA LEU A 59 1.05 -35.22 -14.73
C LEU A 59 0.54 -36.28 -13.74
N LYS A 60 1.42 -36.79 -12.87
CA LYS A 60 1.05 -37.82 -11.87
C LYS A 60 -0.05 -37.27 -10.94
N ALA A 61 0.13 -36.12 -10.37
CA ALA A 61 -0.86 -35.48 -9.49
C ALA A 61 -2.16 -35.15 -10.24
N ALA A 62 -2.08 -34.75 -11.51
CA ALA A 62 -3.26 -34.49 -12.33
C ALA A 62 -4.08 -35.77 -12.56
N ARG A 63 -3.41 -36.91 -12.81
CA ARG A 63 -4.06 -38.22 -12.95
C ARG A 63 -4.76 -38.68 -11.65
N GLU A 64 -4.10 -38.54 -10.52
CA GLU A 64 -4.64 -38.88 -9.20
C GLU A 64 -5.88 -38.02 -8.89
N ARG A 65 -5.82 -36.72 -9.09
CA ARG A 65 -6.95 -35.80 -8.90
C ARG A 65 -8.11 -36.11 -9.86
N ALA A 66 -7.79 -36.39 -11.12
CA ALA A 66 -8.80 -36.78 -12.11
C ALA A 66 -9.47 -38.13 -11.75
N GLN A 67 -8.74 -39.07 -11.16
CA GLN A 67 -9.29 -40.32 -10.65
C GLN A 67 -10.19 -40.08 -9.46
N GLN A 68 -9.80 -39.27 -8.50
CA GLN A 68 -10.62 -38.83 -7.37
C GLN A 68 -11.94 -38.20 -7.83
N LEU A 69 -11.91 -37.31 -8.85
CA LEU A 69 -13.11 -36.68 -9.42
C LEU A 69 -14.03 -37.68 -10.16
N ARG A 70 -13.49 -38.78 -10.66
CA ARG A 70 -14.27 -39.84 -11.31
C ARG A 70 -14.88 -40.79 -10.30
N SER A 71 -14.12 -41.18 -9.26
CA SER A 71 -14.58 -42.10 -8.21
C SER A 71 -15.49 -41.40 -7.19
N ALA A 72 -15.40 -40.08 -7.09
CA ALA A 72 -16.43 -39.32 -6.39
C ALA A 72 -17.76 -39.57 -7.11
N GLY A 73 -18.71 -40.23 -6.44
CA GLY A 73 -20.06 -40.52 -6.93
C GLY A 73 -20.79 -39.30 -7.48
N PRO A 74 -22.07 -39.40 -7.87
CA PRO A 74 -22.88 -38.28 -8.32
C PRO A 74 -22.68 -37.16 -7.30
N ASP A 75 -22.29 -36.00 -7.80
CA ASP A 75 -21.87 -34.86 -6.94
C ASP A 75 -22.52 -35.07 -5.55
N VAL A 76 -21.70 -35.35 -4.53
CA VAL A 76 -22.10 -34.89 -3.23
C VAL A 76 -22.42 -33.42 -3.54
N GLU A 77 -23.71 -33.12 -3.66
CA GLU A 77 -24.15 -31.74 -3.70
C GLU A 77 -23.33 -31.10 -2.61
N LYS A 78 -22.35 -30.26 -3.02
CA LYS A 78 -21.67 -29.43 -2.02
C LYS A 78 -22.83 -28.78 -1.31
N THR A 79 -23.16 -29.30 -0.12
CA THR A 79 -24.22 -28.73 0.69
C THR A 79 -23.95 -27.23 0.62
N PRO A 80 -24.83 -26.43 -0.01
CA PRO A 80 -24.52 -25.05 -0.26
C PRO A 80 -24.09 -24.51 1.09
N SER A 81 -22.85 -24.03 1.19
CA SER A 81 -22.30 -23.60 2.45
C SER A 81 -23.40 -22.80 3.14
N SER A 82 -23.93 -23.31 4.24
CA SER A 82 -25.02 -22.62 4.98
C SER A 82 -24.54 -21.28 5.50
N LYS A 83 -23.23 -21.04 5.41
CA LYS A 83 -22.54 -19.83 5.85
C LYS A 83 -22.81 -18.68 4.88
N THR A 84 -23.16 -17.56 5.47
CA THR A 84 -23.32 -16.29 4.78
C THR A 84 -21.97 -15.69 4.39
N PHE A 85 -21.99 -14.66 3.57
CA PHE A 85 -20.77 -13.89 3.26
C PHE A 85 -20.14 -13.31 4.54
N ALA A 86 -20.97 -12.84 5.49
CA ALA A 86 -20.49 -12.30 6.78
C ALA A 86 -19.68 -13.36 7.57
N ASP A 87 -20.17 -14.60 7.65
CA ASP A 87 -19.46 -15.66 8.36
C ASP A 87 -18.05 -15.88 7.80
N VAL A 88 -17.97 -15.94 6.46
CA VAL A 88 -16.69 -16.20 5.77
C VAL A 88 -15.76 -14.97 5.84
N ALA A 89 -16.31 -13.77 5.70
CA ALA A 89 -15.54 -12.52 5.78
C ALA A 89 -14.94 -12.31 7.17
N LEU A 90 -15.70 -12.56 8.23
CA LEU A 90 -15.23 -12.43 9.61
C LEU A 90 -14.21 -13.52 9.97
N GLU A 91 -14.42 -14.73 9.49
CA GLU A 91 -13.45 -15.83 9.65
C GLU A 91 -12.13 -15.48 8.94
N TRP A 92 -12.19 -15.03 7.67
CA TRP A 92 -11.03 -14.60 6.91
C TRP A 92 -10.30 -13.42 7.60
N LEU A 93 -11.04 -12.42 8.10
CA LEU A 93 -10.47 -11.30 8.84
C LEU A 93 -9.68 -11.80 10.05
N ARG A 94 -10.26 -12.71 10.83
CA ARG A 94 -9.67 -13.26 12.06
C ARG A 94 -8.47 -14.16 11.77
N THR A 95 -8.58 -15.06 10.80
CA THR A 95 -7.59 -16.13 10.59
C THR A 95 -6.46 -15.74 9.63
N ARG A 96 -6.70 -14.80 8.71
CA ARG A 96 -5.74 -14.42 7.66
C ARG A 96 -5.24 -12.99 7.78
N MET A 97 -6.13 -12.05 8.10
CA MET A 97 -5.76 -10.64 8.10
C MET A 97 -5.12 -10.18 9.42
N LEU A 98 -5.73 -10.49 10.56
CA LEU A 98 -5.23 -10.06 11.86
C LEU A 98 -3.82 -10.59 12.16
N PRO A 99 -3.48 -11.89 11.93
CA PRO A 99 -2.15 -12.41 12.22
C PRO A 99 -1.05 -11.92 11.27
N SER A 100 -1.41 -11.55 10.02
CA SER A 100 -0.43 -11.34 8.95
C SER A 100 -0.21 -9.88 8.53
N ARG A 101 -1.03 -8.94 9.05
CA ARG A 101 -1.02 -7.54 8.59
C ARG A 101 -0.88 -6.56 9.76
N LYS A 102 -0.36 -5.36 9.43
CA LYS A 102 -0.22 -4.26 10.42
C LYS A 102 -1.60 -3.86 10.96
N PRO A 103 -1.72 -3.55 12.27
CA PRO A 103 -3.00 -3.20 12.92
C PRO A 103 -3.78 -2.07 12.23
N GLY A 104 -3.10 -1.04 11.73
CA GLY A 104 -3.75 0.07 11.02
C GLY A 104 -4.43 -0.36 9.72
N TYR A 105 -3.81 -1.29 8.97
CA TYR A 105 -4.42 -1.82 7.75
C TYR A 105 -5.63 -2.71 8.05
N THR A 106 -5.52 -3.59 9.04
CA THR A 106 -6.64 -4.46 9.43
C THR A 106 -7.83 -3.67 9.96
N ARG A 107 -7.57 -2.59 10.71
CA ARG A 107 -8.61 -1.63 11.14
C ARG A 107 -9.33 -1.01 9.95
N THR A 108 -8.59 -0.57 8.94
CA THR A 108 -9.17 0.02 7.72
C THR A 108 -10.02 -0.99 6.94
N VAL A 109 -9.56 -2.25 6.83
CA VAL A 109 -10.33 -3.33 6.19
C VAL A 109 -11.60 -3.61 6.97
N ARG A 110 -11.53 -3.69 8.30
CA ARG A 110 -12.70 -3.90 9.18
C ARG A 110 -13.73 -2.79 8.98
N ILE A 111 -13.32 -1.52 9.03
CA ILE A 111 -14.23 -0.38 8.81
C ILE A 111 -14.92 -0.48 7.45
N ARG A 112 -14.20 -0.87 6.39
CA ARG A 112 -14.81 -1.03 5.07
C ARG A 112 -15.77 -2.21 5.00
N LEU A 113 -15.45 -3.33 5.65
CA LEU A 113 -16.37 -4.45 5.78
C LEU A 113 -17.66 -4.02 6.48
N GLU A 114 -17.55 -3.41 7.65
CA GLU A 114 -18.70 -3.03 8.49
C GLU A 114 -19.56 -1.93 7.84
N LYS A 115 -18.91 -0.95 7.22
CA LYS A 115 -19.63 0.23 6.68
C LYS A 115 -20.23 0.00 5.31
N TYR A 116 -19.57 -0.75 4.42
CA TYR A 116 -19.97 -0.82 3.02
C TYR A 116 -20.34 -2.23 2.55
N ILE A 117 -19.66 -3.27 3.05
CA ILE A 117 -19.77 -4.61 2.47
C ILE A 117 -20.81 -5.44 3.18
N LEU A 118 -20.74 -5.53 4.51
CA LEU A 118 -21.64 -6.38 5.30
C LEU A 118 -23.12 -5.93 5.24
N PRO A 119 -23.44 -4.63 5.18
CA PRO A 119 -24.85 -4.21 5.04
C PRO A 119 -25.51 -4.72 3.75
N GLU A 120 -24.75 -4.87 2.65
CA GLU A 120 -25.28 -5.25 1.34
C GLU A 120 -25.10 -6.74 1.02
N LEU A 121 -23.99 -7.33 1.45
CA LEU A 121 -23.62 -8.71 1.09
C LEU A 121 -23.65 -9.68 2.29
N GLY A 122 -23.67 -9.15 3.51
CA GLY A 122 -23.43 -9.94 4.72
C GLY A 122 -24.34 -11.16 4.86
N ASP A 123 -25.64 -10.97 4.69
CA ASP A 123 -26.65 -12.00 4.87
C ASP A 123 -26.82 -12.93 3.65
N LEU A 124 -26.20 -12.56 2.54
CA LEU A 124 -26.31 -13.35 1.31
C LEU A 124 -25.44 -14.63 1.41
N LYS A 125 -25.94 -15.72 0.86
CA LYS A 125 -25.14 -16.91 0.63
C LYS A 125 -24.09 -16.63 -0.46
N LEU A 126 -22.88 -17.19 -0.35
CA LEU A 126 -21.79 -16.96 -1.30
C LEU A 126 -22.19 -17.21 -2.76
N ASN A 127 -22.97 -18.26 -3.02
CA ASN A 127 -23.43 -18.60 -4.38
C ASN A 127 -24.49 -17.67 -4.94
N ALA A 128 -25.13 -16.86 -4.11
CA ALA A 128 -26.11 -15.84 -4.53
C ALA A 128 -25.45 -14.51 -4.92
N ILE A 129 -24.17 -14.31 -4.55
CA ILE A 129 -23.42 -13.09 -4.86
C ILE A 129 -22.80 -13.22 -6.26
N THR A 130 -23.36 -12.46 -7.20
CA THR A 130 -22.91 -12.41 -8.59
C THR A 130 -21.97 -11.22 -8.84
N SER A 131 -21.33 -11.19 -10.00
CA SER A 131 -20.58 -10.00 -10.45
C SER A 131 -21.46 -8.74 -10.50
N GLY A 132 -22.73 -8.89 -10.92
CA GLY A 132 -23.69 -7.78 -10.93
C GLY A 132 -23.98 -7.24 -9.53
N THR A 133 -24.16 -8.11 -8.53
CA THR A 133 -24.36 -7.70 -7.13
C THR A 133 -23.18 -6.87 -6.61
N VAL A 134 -21.95 -7.34 -6.85
CA VAL A 134 -20.74 -6.61 -6.43
C VAL A 134 -20.56 -5.32 -7.21
N LEU A 135 -20.90 -5.30 -8.50
CA LEU A 135 -20.84 -4.10 -9.33
C LEU A 135 -21.77 -3.02 -8.79
N HIS A 136 -23.02 -3.38 -8.49
CA HIS A 136 -24.01 -2.45 -7.92
C HIS A 136 -23.52 -1.85 -6.59
N LEU A 137 -23.01 -2.65 -5.68
CA LEU A 137 -22.38 -2.17 -4.45
C LEU A 137 -21.28 -1.13 -4.73
N CYS A 138 -20.39 -1.43 -5.68
CA CYS A 138 -19.30 -0.53 -6.02
C CYS A 138 -19.80 0.77 -6.67
N GLN A 139 -20.78 0.70 -7.57
CA GLN A 139 -21.39 1.86 -8.24
C GLN A 139 -22.09 2.78 -7.23
N ASN A 140 -22.78 2.22 -6.24
CA ASN A 140 -23.38 3.02 -5.16
C ASN A 140 -22.32 3.82 -4.39
N ILE A 141 -21.15 3.23 -4.16
CA ILE A 141 -20.04 3.93 -3.51
C ILE A 141 -19.43 5.00 -4.43
N GLU A 142 -19.31 4.74 -5.73
CA GLU A 142 -18.82 5.70 -6.73
C GLU A 142 -19.77 6.92 -6.86
N ALA A 143 -21.08 6.71 -6.82
CA ALA A 143 -22.08 7.78 -6.86
C ALA A 143 -21.92 8.80 -5.72
N HIS A 144 -21.34 8.40 -4.59
CA HIS A 144 -20.96 9.31 -3.49
C HIS A 144 -19.57 9.95 -3.67
N GLY A 145 -18.98 9.92 -4.86
CA GLY A 145 -17.70 10.55 -5.18
C GLY A 145 -16.46 9.82 -4.60
N THR A 146 -16.62 8.61 -4.08
CA THR A 146 -15.52 7.88 -3.41
C THR A 146 -14.99 6.71 -4.26
N ILE A 147 -14.53 7.00 -5.48
CA ILE A 147 -14.04 6.03 -6.48
C ILE A 147 -12.97 5.08 -5.92
N GLU A 148 -11.99 5.63 -5.16
CA GLU A 148 -10.96 4.78 -4.55
C GLU A 148 -11.54 3.79 -3.53
N THR A 149 -12.55 4.22 -2.77
CA THR A 149 -13.21 3.34 -1.80
C THR A 149 -13.93 2.20 -2.50
N ALA A 150 -14.62 2.44 -3.61
CA ALA A 150 -15.26 1.41 -4.43
C ALA A 150 -14.22 0.37 -4.92
N ALA A 151 -13.10 0.82 -5.46
CA ALA A 151 -12.02 -0.06 -5.90
C ALA A 151 -11.45 -0.91 -4.74
N ARG A 152 -11.29 -0.34 -3.54
CA ARG A 152 -10.84 -1.06 -2.34
C ARG A 152 -11.88 -2.02 -1.81
N VAL A 153 -13.15 -1.67 -1.85
CA VAL A 153 -14.27 -2.56 -1.49
C VAL A 153 -14.28 -3.77 -2.41
N ARG A 154 -14.24 -3.58 -3.73
CA ARG A 154 -14.11 -4.67 -4.69
C ARG A 154 -12.91 -5.59 -4.38
N GLN A 155 -11.74 -4.99 -4.06
CA GLN A 155 -10.55 -5.75 -3.71
C GLN A 155 -10.74 -6.61 -2.46
N ILE A 156 -11.42 -6.09 -1.43
CA ILE A 156 -11.70 -6.81 -0.18
C ILE A 156 -12.67 -7.96 -0.46
N VAL A 157 -13.77 -7.72 -1.18
CA VAL A 157 -14.73 -8.77 -1.58
C VAL A 157 -14.02 -9.89 -2.31
N GLY A 158 -13.16 -9.56 -3.29
CA GLY A 158 -12.36 -10.56 -4.00
C GLY A 158 -11.38 -11.32 -3.11
N GLN A 159 -10.82 -10.71 -2.07
CA GLN A 159 -9.96 -11.42 -1.11
C GLN A 159 -10.76 -12.43 -0.28
N VAL A 160 -11.97 -12.06 0.15
CA VAL A 160 -12.88 -12.97 0.86
C VAL A 160 -13.30 -14.14 -0.05
N PHE A 161 -13.66 -13.86 -1.30
CA PHE A 161 -14.02 -14.92 -2.24
C PHE A 161 -12.85 -15.87 -2.58
N ARG A 162 -11.65 -15.34 -2.75
CA ARG A 162 -10.45 -16.19 -2.95
C ARG A 162 -10.18 -17.09 -1.74
N TYR A 163 -10.44 -16.59 -0.53
CA TYR A 163 -10.37 -17.41 0.66
C TYR A 163 -11.49 -18.47 0.67
N ALA A 164 -12.71 -18.11 0.29
CA ALA A 164 -13.83 -19.04 0.17
C ALA A 164 -13.56 -20.14 -0.86
N VAL A 165 -13.00 -19.79 -2.02
CA VAL A 165 -12.59 -20.75 -3.06
C VAL A 165 -11.48 -21.68 -2.55
N ALA A 166 -10.47 -21.13 -1.88
CA ALA A 166 -9.36 -21.92 -1.32
C ALA A 166 -9.79 -22.86 -0.18
N THR A 167 -10.99 -22.66 0.37
CA THR A 167 -11.59 -23.49 1.44
C THR A 167 -12.84 -24.23 0.98
N ASP A 168 -13.01 -24.41 -0.34
CA ASP A 168 -14.10 -25.15 -0.99
C ASP A 168 -15.53 -24.68 -0.65
N ARG A 169 -15.68 -23.39 -0.32
CA ARG A 169 -16.96 -22.76 0.03
C ARG A 169 -17.57 -21.92 -1.09
N ALA A 170 -16.80 -21.62 -2.11
CA ALA A 170 -17.23 -20.96 -3.35
C ALA A 170 -16.50 -21.57 -4.54
N ASP A 171 -17.10 -21.54 -5.72
CA ASP A 171 -16.46 -22.06 -6.94
C ASP A 171 -15.64 -21.00 -7.66
N THR A 172 -16.03 -19.73 -7.59
CA THR A 172 -15.40 -18.61 -8.33
C THR A 172 -15.37 -17.32 -7.52
N ASP A 173 -14.48 -16.40 -7.92
CA ASP A 173 -14.41 -15.03 -7.42
C ASP A 173 -15.20 -14.12 -8.37
N PRO A 174 -16.38 -13.58 -7.97
CA PRO A 174 -17.23 -12.74 -8.83
C PRO A 174 -16.60 -11.39 -9.16
N THR A 175 -15.52 -10.99 -8.46
CA THR A 175 -14.87 -9.69 -8.67
C THR A 175 -13.90 -9.68 -9.84
N VAL A 176 -13.56 -10.84 -10.41
CA VAL A 176 -12.57 -10.96 -11.50
C VAL A 176 -13.01 -10.20 -12.75
N ALA A 177 -14.28 -10.34 -13.13
CA ALA A 177 -14.87 -9.65 -14.27
C ALA A 177 -14.93 -8.12 -14.11
N LEU A 178 -14.84 -7.62 -12.87
CA LEU A 178 -15.03 -6.19 -12.54
C LEU A 178 -13.77 -5.34 -12.62
N ARG A 179 -12.63 -5.87 -13.06
CA ARG A 179 -11.37 -5.12 -13.06
C ARG A 179 -11.43 -3.82 -13.84
N ASN A 180 -12.15 -3.82 -14.97
CA ASN A 180 -12.28 -2.68 -15.87
C ASN A 180 -13.69 -2.10 -15.91
N ALA A 181 -14.59 -2.58 -15.03
CA ALA A 181 -15.99 -2.15 -15.00
C ALA A 181 -16.22 -0.95 -14.04
N LEU A 182 -15.25 -0.59 -13.24
CA LEU A 182 -15.29 0.53 -12.31
C LEU A 182 -14.53 1.73 -12.89
N GLN A 183 -14.92 2.93 -12.45
CA GLN A 183 -14.24 4.16 -12.84
C GLN A 183 -12.76 4.13 -12.47
N THR A 184 -11.92 4.56 -13.40
CA THR A 184 -10.50 4.69 -13.15
C THR A 184 -10.24 5.98 -12.39
N ARG A 185 -9.58 5.87 -11.24
CA ARG A 185 -9.17 7.05 -10.46
C ARG A 185 -8.15 7.86 -11.25
N VAL A 186 -8.43 9.14 -11.45
CA VAL A 186 -7.41 10.10 -11.85
C VAL A 186 -6.46 10.30 -10.66
N VAL A 187 -5.21 9.89 -10.82
CA VAL A 187 -4.19 10.08 -9.78
C VAL A 187 -3.82 11.55 -9.75
N LYS A 188 -4.25 12.26 -8.70
CA LYS A 188 -3.73 13.59 -8.39
C LYS A 188 -2.48 13.41 -7.51
N HIS A 189 -1.37 14.01 -7.90
CA HIS A 189 -0.19 14.08 -7.05
C HIS A 189 -0.53 14.84 -5.74
N MET A 190 0.18 14.51 -4.67
CA MET A 190 0.04 15.25 -3.41
C MET A 190 0.44 16.70 -3.65
N ALA A 191 -0.44 17.62 -3.25
CA ALA A 191 -0.19 19.05 -3.38
C ALA A 191 1.04 19.45 -2.58
N THR A 192 1.87 20.29 -3.19
CA THR A 192 3.13 20.76 -2.64
C THR A 192 3.45 22.12 -3.23
N ILE A 193 3.97 23.01 -2.41
CA ILE A 193 4.51 24.31 -2.82
C ILE A 193 5.94 24.08 -3.30
N THR A 194 6.29 24.55 -4.49
CA THR A 194 7.63 24.37 -5.07
C THR A 194 8.31 25.69 -5.46
N ASP A 195 7.56 26.76 -5.59
CA ASP A 195 8.12 28.07 -5.88
C ASP A 195 8.78 28.69 -4.62
N PRO A 196 9.92 29.41 -4.77
CA PRO A 196 10.66 29.96 -3.62
C PRO A 196 9.86 30.94 -2.77
N GLN A 197 8.98 31.74 -3.38
CA GLN A 197 8.19 32.77 -2.65
C GLN A 197 7.12 32.06 -1.78
N GLY A 198 6.42 31.08 -2.34
CA GLY A 198 5.47 30.27 -1.59
C GLY A 198 6.13 29.47 -0.46
N ILE A 199 7.37 28.96 -0.67
CA ILE A 199 8.14 28.30 0.38
C ILE A 199 8.55 29.30 1.47
N ALA A 200 8.99 30.50 1.12
CA ALA A 200 9.30 31.55 2.08
C ALA A 200 8.08 31.88 2.96
N ALA A 201 6.91 32.10 2.35
CA ALA A 201 5.67 32.35 3.05
C ALA A 201 5.28 31.20 3.96
N LEU A 202 5.42 29.95 3.50
CA LEU A 202 5.18 28.76 4.32
C LEU A 202 6.09 28.72 5.55
N MET A 203 7.39 28.98 5.38
CA MET A 203 8.36 28.94 6.47
C MET A 203 8.11 30.04 7.50
N GLN A 204 7.74 31.27 7.07
CA GLN A 204 7.35 32.37 7.96
C GLN A 204 6.07 32.04 8.74
N ASN A 205 5.05 31.49 8.07
CA ASN A 205 3.82 31.03 8.74
C ASN A 205 4.11 29.89 9.75
N ILE A 206 5.03 29.00 9.45
CA ILE A 206 5.50 27.98 10.39
C ILE A 206 6.19 28.63 11.58
N ALA A 207 7.07 29.60 11.38
CA ALA A 207 7.77 30.30 12.45
C ALA A 207 6.79 31.04 13.38
N ALA A 208 5.73 31.62 12.83
CA ALA A 208 4.67 32.32 13.56
C ALA A 208 3.65 31.36 14.23
N TYR A 209 3.71 30.05 13.99
CA TYR A 209 2.69 29.13 14.52
C TYR A 209 2.75 29.04 16.06
N PRO A 210 1.61 29.28 16.78
CA PRO A 210 1.65 29.56 18.22
C PRO A 210 1.98 28.36 19.11
N ARG A 211 1.66 27.12 18.65
CA ARG A 211 1.91 25.91 19.43
C ARG A 211 3.33 25.41 19.24
N PHE A 212 4.20 25.62 20.22
CA PHE A 212 5.63 25.33 20.16
C PHE A 212 5.96 23.94 19.59
N ILE A 213 5.46 22.85 20.20
CA ILE A 213 5.76 21.47 19.75
C ILE A 213 5.30 21.23 18.31
N VAL A 214 4.15 21.81 17.92
CA VAL A 214 3.60 21.65 16.55
C VAL A 214 4.41 22.47 15.57
N ARG A 215 4.84 23.68 15.94
CA ARG A 215 5.77 24.52 15.17
C ARG A 215 7.08 23.78 14.92
N CYS A 216 7.66 23.18 15.95
CA CYS A 216 8.86 22.36 15.82
C CYS A 216 8.64 21.14 14.90
N ALA A 217 7.48 20.48 14.99
CA ALA A 217 7.15 19.35 14.11
C ALA A 217 7.00 19.76 12.64
N LEU A 218 6.42 20.93 12.36
CA LEU A 218 6.31 21.51 11.02
C LEU A 218 7.70 21.85 10.48
N ARG A 219 8.52 22.56 11.27
CA ARG A 219 9.90 22.95 10.88
C ARG A 219 10.78 21.72 10.68
N PHE A 220 10.68 20.73 11.55
CA PHE A 220 11.37 19.44 11.39
C PHE A 220 10.93 18.70 10.12
N SER A 221 9.63 18.79 9.77
CA SER A 221 9.10 18.23 8.52
C SER A 221 9.69 18.90 7.29
N ALA A 222 9.86 20.21 7.30
CA ALA A 222 10.49 20.98 6.23
C ALA A 222 11.99 20.63 6.11
N LEU A 223 12.72 20.62 7.23
CA LEU A 223 14.16 20.39 7.27
C LEU A 223 14.56 18.97 6.89
N THR A 224 13.81 17.95 7.33
CA THR A 224 14.19 16.54 7.11
C THR A 224 13.42 15.86 5.98
N PHE A 225 12.29 16.41 5.57
CA PHE A 225 11.35 15.89 4.58
C PHE A 225 11.12 14.36 4.67
N CYS A 226 11.19 13.81 5.88
CA CYS A 226 10.84 12.43 6.19
C CYS A 226 9.32 12.20 6.10
N ARG A 227 8.88 10.94 6.07
CA ARG A 227 7.44 10.66 5.99
C ARG A 227 6.72 11.12 7.26
N PRO A 228 5.51 11.70 7.16
CA PRO A 228 4.77 12.17 8.34
C PRO A 228 4.60 11.11 9.43
N GLY A 229 4.48 9.83 9.05
CA GLY A 229 4.43 8.72 9.98
C GLY A 229 5.75 8.46 10.70
N GLU A 230 6.88 8.67 10.05
CA GLU A 230 8.22 8.55 10.63
C GLU A 230 8.46 9.67 11.64
N ILE A 231 8.22 10.92 11.24
CA ILE A 231 8.35 12.11 12.11
C ILE A 231 7.47 11.98 13.35
N ARG A 232 6.19 11.62 13.17
CA ARG A 232 5.24 11.47 14.27
C ARG A 232 5.70 10.47 15.34
N HIS A 233 6.39 9.39 14.93
CA HIS A 233 6.86 8.33 15.82
C HIS A 233 8.37 8.45 16.14
N ALA A 234 8.99 9.58 15.84
CA ALA A 234 10.37 9.81 16.19
C ALA A 234 10.57 9.80 17.71
N GLU A 235 11.59 9.09 18.16
CA GLU A 235 11.93 8.93 19.57
C GLU A 235 13.29 9.56 19.89
N TRP A 236 13.46 10.07 21.10
CA TRP A 236 14.72 10.65 21.53
C TRP A 236 15.88 9.64 21.51
N SER A 237 15.58 8.38 21.78
CA SER A 237 16.57 7.27 21.72
C SER A 237 17.10 6.98 20.31
N GLU A 238 16.49 7.54 19.27
CA GLU A 238 16.89 7.37 17.88
C GLU A 238 17.79 8.49 17.38
N VAL A 239 17.97 9.57 18.17
CA VAL A 239 18.72 10.77 17.80
C VAL A 239 20.06 10.79 18.51
N ASP A 240 21.10 10.91 17.71
CA ASP A 240 22.45 11.18 18.13
C ASP A 240 22.80 12.61 17.71
N LEU A 241 22.78 13.55 18.67
CA LEU A 241 23.03 14.97 18.40
C LEU A 241 24.51 15.24 18.12
N ASP A 242 25.43 14.47 18.73
CA ASP A 242 26.87 14.61 18.53
C ASP A 242 27.26 14.15 17.12
N ALA A 243 26.74 12.97 16.70
CA ALA A 243 26.92 12.47 15.33
C ALA A 243 26.07 13.23 14.30
N ARG A 244 25.11 14.05 14.73
CA ARG A 244 24.11 14.74 13.90
C ARG A 244 23.34 13.77 13.01
N GLU A 245 22.79 12.74 13.62
CA GLU A 245 22.05 11.67 12.93
C GLU A 245 20.75 11.36 13.66
N TRP A 246 19.70 11.12 12.89
CA TRP A 246 18.50 10.44 13.33
C TRP A 246 18.45 9.06 12.69
N ARG A 247 18.54 8.00 13.50
CA ARG A 247 18.60 6.60 13.06
C ARG A 247 17.24 5.93 13.23
N ILE A 248 16.45 5.90 12.17
CA ILE A 248 15.12 5.29 12.18
C ILE A 248 15.24 3.77 12.09
N PRO A 249 14.78 3.01 13.10
CA PRO A 249 14.88 1.55 13.10
C PRO A 249 14.08 0.90 11.97
N ALA A 250 14.55 -0.27 11.52
CA ALA A 250 13.95 -1.02 10.41
C ALA A 250 12.45 -1.34 10.63
N GLU A 251 12.04 -1.56 11.86
CA GLU A 251 10.65 -1.88 12.25
C GLU A 251 9.69 -0.73 11.97
N LYS A 252 10.16 0.51 12.08
CA LYS A 252 9.39 1.73 11.78
C LYS A 252 9.32 2.02 10.29
N MET A 253 10.29 1.52 9.52
CA MET A 253 10.38 1.77 8.09
C MET A 253 9.44 0.89 7.26
N LYS A 254 8.84 1.47 6.21
CA LYS A 254 7.96 0.72 5.28
C LYS A 254 8.68 -0.46 4.62
N LYS A 255 9.97 -0.34 4.38
CA LYS A 255 10.82 -1.33 3.67
C LYS A 255 11.70 -2.18 4.58
N LYS A 256 11.48 -2.10 5.91
CA LYS A 256 12.20 -2.89 6.92
C LYS A 256 13.75 -2.81 6.79
N ARG A 257 14.28 -1.63 6.45
CA ARG A 257 15.70 -1.30 6.47
C ARG A 257 15.86 -0.04 7.32
N MET A 258 16.87 -0.04 8.17
CA MET A 258 17.25 1.15 8.95
C MET A 258 17.53 2.32 7.99
N HIS A 259 17.11 3.51 8.38
CA HIS A 259 17.33 4.74 7.63
C HIS A 259 18.02 5.78 8.50
N ILE A 260 19.21 6.19 8.11
CA ILE A 260 19.94 7.26 8.76
C ILE A 260 19.57 8.57 8.07
N VAL A 261 19.12 9.55 8.84
CA VAL A 261 18.81 10.92 8.39
C VAL A 261 19.87 11.84 8.94
N PRO A 262 20.77 12.40 8.11
CA PRO A 262 21.69 13.43 8.54
C PRO A 262 20.93 14.68 9.00
N LEU A 263 21.36 15.27 10.10
CA LEU A 263 20.74 16.45 10.70
C LEU A 263 21.63 17.69 10.41
N ALA A 264 21.07 18.65 9.72
CA ALA A 264 21.70 19.96 9.53
C ALA A 264 21.80 20.70 10.87
N ARG A 265 22.69 21.68 10.96
CA ARG A 265 22.90 22.54 12.13
C ARG A 265 21.58 23.11 12.68
N GLN A 266 20.71 23.61 11.80
CA GLN A 266 19.39 24.16 12.17
C GLN A 266 18.46 23.10 12.74
N THR A 267 18.58 21.86 12.28
CA THR A 267 17.78 20.74 12.79
C THR A 267 18.27 20.32 14.18
N VAL A 268 19.58 20.34 14.41
CA VAL A 268 20.18 20.06 15.73
C VAL A 268 19.72 21.12 16.73
N ALA A 269 19.87 22.40 16.41
CA ALA A 269 19.43 23.51 17.26
C ALA A 269 17.93 23.42 17.61
N LEU A 270 17.07 23.09 16.63
CA LEU A 270 15.64 22.84 16.87
C LEU A 270 15.40 21.70 17.85
N LEU A 271 16.17 20.62 17.74
CA LEU A 271 16.03 19.45 18.62
C LEU A 271 16.56 19.73 20.04
N GLU A 272 17.62 20.51 20.18
CA GLU A 272 18.15 20.95 21.48
C GLU A 272 17.10 21.79 22.22
N GLU A 273 16.54 22.81 21.59
CA GLU A 273 15.45 23.62 22.14
C GLU A 273 14.22 22.76 22.51
N LEU A 274 13.84 21.83 21.65
CA LEU A 274 12.70 20.94 21.89
C LEU A 274 12.98 19.95 23.02
N ARG A 275 14.23 19.52 23.22
CA ARG A 275 14.63 18.57 24.26
C ARG A 275 14.41 19.13 25.66
N GLU A 276 14.58 20.42 25.88
CA GLU A 276 14.25 21.09 27.14
C GLU A 276 12.77 20.88 27.52
N VAL A 277 11.87 20.83 26.53
CA VAL A 277 10.43 20.72 26.74
C VAL A 277 9.97 19.25 26.75
N THR A 278 10.49 18.44 25.84
CA THR A 278 9.97 17.07 25.60
C THR A 278 10.96 15.95 25.91
N GLY A 279 12.23 16.25 26.29
CA GLY A 279 13.29 15.26 26.49
C GLY A 279 13.01 14.19 27.56
N ARG A 280 12.12 14.49 28.53
CA ARG A 280 11.64 13.52 29.53
C ARG A 280 10.66 12.48 28.98
N TRP A 281 10.13 12.69 27.77
CA TRP A 281 9.17 11.79 27.12
C TRP A 281 9.87 10.88 26.12
N ARG A 282 9.23 9.78 25.80
CA ARG A 282 9.75 8.86 24.78
C ARG A 282 9.83 9.49 23.39
N TYR A 283 8.74 10.19 22.99
CA TYR A 283 8.61 10.77 21.65
C TYR A 283 9.12 12.20 21.60
N ILE A 284 9.80 12.54 20.50
CA ILE A 284 10.25 13.91 20.22
C ILE A 284 9.05 14.85 20.13
N PHE A 285 7.97 14.38 19.49
CA PHE A 285 6.71 15.10 19.32
C PHE A 285 5.58 14.37 20.05
N PRO A 286 5.42 14.52 21.35
CA PRO A 286 4.38 13.86 22.13
C PRO A 286 3.00 14.45 21.82
N SER A 287 1.95 13.70 22.18
CA SER A 287 0.58 14.18 22.21
C SER A 287 0.44 15.40 23.11
N ALA A 288 -0.43 16.35 22.75
CA ALA A 288 -0.72 17.52 23.59
C ALA A 288 -1.24 17.15 25.00
N ARG A 289 -1.73 15.92 25.19
CA ARG A 289 -2.15 15.40 26.50
C ARG A 289 -0.99 14.88 27.35
N MET A 290 0.21 14.82 26.79
CA MET A 290 1.42 14.29 27.45
C MET A 290 1.22 12.89 28.08
N ASP A 291 0.42 12.05 27.43
CA ASP A 291 -0.04 10.74 27.91
C ASP A 291 0.84 9.57 27.41
N GLY A 292 2.09 9.84 27.07
CA GLY A 292 3.05 8.85 26.57
C GLY A 292 2.80 8.41 25.12
N ARG A 293 1.81 9.00 24.44
CA ARG A 293 1.53 8.74 23.02
C ARG A 293 2.21 9.77 22.12
N PRO A 294 2.53 9.41 20.87
CA PRO A 294 3.00 10.39 19.89
C PRO A 294 1.87 11.35 19.51
N MET A 295 2.20 12.50 18.92
CA MET A 295 1.22 13.43 18.37
C MET A 295 0.27 12.75 17.38
N SER A 296 -0.95 13.27 17.21
CA SER A 296 -1.94 12.74 16.28
C SER A 296 -1.42 12.76 14.84
N GLU A 297 -1.80 11.77 14.06
CA GLU A 297 -1.48 11.70 12.61
C GLU A 297 -2.01 12.91 11.81
N ASN A 298 -3.02 13.59 12.35
CA ASN A 298 -3.62 14.77 11.74
C ASN A 298 -2.99 16.09 12.21
N THR A 299 -2.07 16.09 13.18
CA THR A 299 -1.56 17.33 13.78
C THR A 299 -0.97 18.27 12.77
N VAL A 300 -0.02 17.81 11.94
CA VAL A 300 0.62 18.61 10.89
C VAL A 300 -0.41 19.06 9.84
N ARG A 301 -1.32 18.18 9.45
CA ARG A 301 -2.39 18.51 8.50
C ARG A 301 -3.32 19.62 9.04
N VAL A 302 -3.74 19.50 10.29
CA VAL A 302 -4.60 20.50 10.92
C VAL A 302 -3.87 21.83 11.03
N ALA A 303 -2.59 21.83 11.42
CA ALA A 303 -1.79 23.04 11.49
C ALA A 303 -1.67 23.76 10.14
N LEU A 304 -1.41 23.03 9.06
CA LEU A 304 -1.40 23.60 7.70
C LEU A 304 -2.75 24.24 7.34
N ARG A 305 -3.88 23.59 7.69
CA ARG A 305 -5.24 24.16 7.47
C ARG A 305 -5.47 25.42 8.30
N THR A 306 -5.00 25.43 9.56
CA THR A 306 -5.11 26.62 10.42
C THR A 306 -4.30 27.81 9.87
N MET A 307 -3.19 27.53 9.20
CA MET A 307 -2.39 28.55 8.51
C MET A 307 -2.96 28.97 7.14
N GLY A 308 -4.11 28.41 6.70
CA GLY A 308 -4.80 28.77 5.46
C GLY A 308 -4.49 27.88 4.26
N TYR A 309 -3.51 26.98 4.33
CA TYR A 309 -3.16 26.14 3.17
C TYR A 309 -4.23 25.09 2.85
N GLY A 310 -4.79 25.07 1.65
CA GLY A 310 -5.74 24.09 1.14
C GLY A 310 -5.15 22.68 0.94
N ASN A 311 -6.02 21.66 0.79
CA ASN A 311 -5.56 20.30 0.46
C ASN A 311 -4.91 20.20 -0.92
N ASP A 312 -5.19 21.15 -1.76
CA ASP A 312 -4.72 21.35 -3.14
C ASP A 312 -3.47 22.23 -3.23
N GLU A 313 -3.05 22.86 -2.12
CA GLU A 313 -1.84 23.69 -2.03
C GLU A 313 -0.72 22.99 -1.30
N MET A 314 -0.95 22.58 -0.03
CA MET A 314 0.08 21.94 0.78
C MET A 314 -0.47 20.85 1.67
N THR A 315 0.24 19.74 1.72
CA THR A 315 -0.08 18.59 2.58
C THR A 315 1.11 18.24 3.46
N ALA A 316 0.88 17.47 4.54
CA ALA A 316 1.96 16.95 5.36
C ALA A 316 2.97 16.11 4.55
N HIS A 317 2.56 15.49 3.45
CA HIS A 317 3.44 14.77 2.53
C HIS A 317 4.09 15.72 1.51
N GLY A 318 3.53 16.91 1.31
CA GLY A 318 4.03 17.91 0.38
C GLY A 318 5.45 18.39 0.69
N PHE A 319 5.87 18.40 1.97
CA PHE A 319 7.27 18.74 2.32
C PHE A 319 8.30 17.86 1.57
N ARG A 320 7.95 16.63 1.24
CA ARG A 320 8.83 15.74 0.48
C ARG A 320 8.90 16.13 -1.00
N GLY A 321 7.74 16.47 -1.58
CA GLY A 321 7.67 16.98 -2.95
C GLY A 321 8.42 18.32 -3.09
N MET A 322 8.22 19.22 -2.13
CA MET A 322 8.91 20.50 -2.02
C MET A 322 10.43 20.31 -2.04
N ALA A 323 10.96 19.51 -1.12
CA ALA A 323 12.39 19.25 -1.02
C ALA A 323 12.93 18.53 -2.25
N SER A 324 12.25 17.47 -2.73
CA SER A 324 12.68 16.73 -3.92
C SER A 324 12.80 17.64 -5.15
N THR A 325 11.77 18.47 -5.41
CA THR A 325 11.79 19.39 -6.56
C THR A 325 12.92 20.41 -6.45
N ARG A 326 13.03 21.09 -5.29
CA ARG A 326 14.03 22.13 -5.11
C ARG A 326 15.46 21.59 -5.10
N LEU A 327 15.72 20.45 -4.47
CA LEU A 327 17.04 19.83 -4.47
C LEU A 327 17.48 19.39 -5.87
N ASN A 328 16.57 18.90 -6.71
CA ASN A 328 16.86 18.62 -8.12
C ASN A 328 17.21 19.92 -8.89
N GLU A 329 16.45 21.00 -8.67
CA GLU A 329 16.72 22.31 -9.29
C GLU A 329 18.01 22.95 -8.78
N MET A 330 18.43 22.66 -7.55
CA MET A 330 19.74 23.05 -6.99
C MET A 330 20.89 22.19 -7.53
N GLY A 331 20.62 21.19 -8.39
CA GLY A 331 21.62 20.36 -9.05
C GLY A 331 22.14 19.19 -8.21
N TRP A 332 21.49 18.82 -7.11
CA TRP A 332 21.90 17.65 -6.33
C TRP A 332 21.65 16.34 -7.10
N PRO A 333 22.56 15.34 -6.99
CA PRO A 333 22.40 14.07 -7.70
C PRO A 333 21.10 13.37 -7.30
N PRO A 334 20.28 12.89 -8.27
CA PRO A 334 19.01 12.23 -8.00
C PRO A 334 19.13 11.05 -7.04
N ASP A 335 20.21 10.26 -7.11
CA ASP A 335 20.42 9.11 -6.23
C ASP A 335 20.59 9.53 -4.75
N VAL A 336 21.22 10.64 -4.50
CA VAL A 336 21.41 11.21 -3.15
C VAL A 336 20.05 11.64 -2.59
N ILE A 337 19.24 12.32 -3.42
CA ILE A 337 17.87 12.76 -3.07
C ILE A 337 16.97 11.55 -2.80
N GLU A 338 16.93 10.58 -3.71
CA GLU A 338 16.11 9.38 -3.59
C GLU A 338 16.51 8.53 -2.36
N ARG A 339 17.81 8.49 -2.05
CA ARG A 339 18.29 7.81 -0.85
C ARG A 339 17.84 8.52 0.43
N GLN A 340 17.88 9.87 0.46
CA GLN A 340 17.36 10.67 1.58
C GLN A 340 15.84 10.48 1.73
N LEU A 341 15.10 10.40 0.64
CA LEU A 341 13.67 10.10 0.64
C LEU A 341 13.35 8.65 1.06
N ALA A 342 14.35 7.80 1.30
CA ALA A 342 14.18 6.37 1.56
C ALA A 342 13.30 5.69 0.49
N HIS A 343 13.45 6.09 -0.77
CA HIS A 343 12.88 5.40 -1.91
C HIS A 343 13.77 4.22 -2.28
N LEU A 344 13.17 3.14 -2.77
CA LEU A 344 13.93 2.05 -3.36
C LEU A 344 14.20 2.37 -4.82
N GLU A 345 15.38 2.01 -5.28
CA GLU A 345 15.70 1.98 -6.69
C GLU A 345 14.62 1.20 -7.47
N ALA A 346 13.99 1.89 -8.43
CA ALA A 346 12.93 1.31 -9.26
C ALA A 346 13.46 0.21 -10.20
N ASN A 347 14.71 0.36 -10.63
CA ASN A 347 15.41 -0.64 -11.44
C ASN A 347 15.92 -1.78 -10.55
N LYS A 348 15.31 -2.95 -10.66
CA LYS A 348 15.65 -4.13 -9.85
C LYS A 348 17.10 -4.58 -10.03
N VAL A 349 17.68 -4.41 -11.23
CA VAL A 349 19.08 -4.75 -11.50
C VAL A 349 19.98 -3.78 -10.76
N ARG A 350 19.73 -2.46 -10.87
CA ARG A 350 20.49 -1.45 -10.15
C ARG A 350 20.34 -1.58 -8.64
N ALA A 351 19.15 -1.89 -8.14
CA ALA A 351 18.89 -2.14 -6.72
C ALA A 351 19.68 -3.32 -6.14
N ALA A 352 20.00 -4.32 -6.95
CA ALA A 352 20.79 -5.48 -6.52
C ALA A 352 22.27 -5.15 -6.34
N TYR A 353 22.78 -4.14 -7.04
CA TYR A 353 24.21 -3.78 -7.04
C TYR A 353 24.50 -2.46 -6.33
N ASN A 354 23.53 -1.53 -6.19
CA ASN A 354 23.73 -0.25 -5.54
C ASN A 354 23.27 -0.29 -4.07
N HIS A 355 24.21 -0.53 -3.15
CA HIS A 355 24.01 -0.49 -1.70
C HIS A 355 24.54 0.82 -1.08
N ALA A 356 24.94 1.79 -1.88
CA ALA A 356 25.51 3.03 -1.40
C ALA A 356 24.54 3.82 -0.52
N GLU A 357 25.00 4.29 0.62
CA GLU A 357 24.22 5.12 1.54
C GLU A 357 24.35 6.61 1.25
N TYR A 358 25.36 7.02 0.46
CA TYR A 358 25.69 8.42 0.12
C TYR A 358 25.68 9.33 1.35
N LEU A 359 26.21 8.85 2.50
CA LEU A 359 26.02 9.55 3.77
C LEU A 359 26.76 10.89 3.81
N ALA A 360 27.94 10.98 3.22
CA ALA A 360 28.73 12.21 3.14
C ALA A 360 27.99 13.26 2.29
N GLU A 361 27.62 12.89 1.07
CA GLU A 361 26.93 13.78 0.14
C GLU A 361 25.55 14.18 0.69
N ARG A 362 24.88 13.28 1.39
CA ARG A 362 23.61 13.59 2.06
C ARG A 362 23.78 14.58 3.20
N ARG A 363 24.88 14.53 3.95
CA ARG A 363 25.18 15.56 4.98
C ARG A 363 25.33 16.94 4.36
N GLU A 364 26.08 17.04 3.29
CA GLU A 364 26.25 18.29 2.55
C GLU A 364 24.93 18.79 1.97
N MET A 365 24.17 17.92 1.33
CA MET A 365 22.87 18.23 0.77
C MET A 365 21.88 18.71 1.84
N MET A 366 21.80 18.04 2.97
CA MET A 366 20.89 18.40 4.07
C MET A 366 21.28 19.73 4.70
N GLN A 367 22.57 20.01 4.80
CA GLN A 367 23.04 21.33 5.28
C GLN A 367 22.69 22.43 4.28
N ALA A 368 23.01 22.23 3.00
CA ALA A 368 22.67 23.20 1.95
C ALA A 368 21.16 23.47 1.86
N TRP A 369 20.34 22.42 2.01
CA TRP A 369 18.89 22.55 2.07
C TRP A 369 18.42 23.40 3.25
N ALA A 370 18.96 23.15 4.44
CA ALA A 370 18.60 23.89 5.64
C ALA A 370 19.05 25.35 5.58
N ASP A 371 20.25 25.63 5.05
CA ASP A 371 20.78 26.98 4.84
C ASP A 371 19.92 27.76 3.82
N TRP A 372 19.49 27.09 2.75
CA TRP A 372 18.59 27.69 1.77
C TRP A 372 17.22 28.06 2.38
N LEU A 373 16.62 27.16 3.18
CA LEU A 373 15.37 27.45 3.88
C LEU A 373 15.51 28.62 4.87
N GLU A 374 16.61 28.65 5.62
CA GLU A 374 16.90 29.73 6.58
C GLU A 374 17.08 31.07 5.86
N GLY A 375 17.75 31.07 4.70
CA GLY A 375 17.89 32.24 3.84
C GLY A 375 16.54 32.79 3.36
N LEU A 376 15.57 31.96 3.07
CA LEU A 376 14.22 32.35 2.69
C LEU A 376 13.42 32.97 3.84
N GLU A 377 13.63 32.56 5.07
CA GLU A 377 12.96 33.13 6.24
C GLU A 377 13.34 34.57 6.48
N GLY A 378 14.58 34.95 6.12
CA GLY A 378 15.11 36.34 6.22
C GLY A 378 14.67 37.26 5.10
N LEU A 379 14.02 36.77 4.04
CA LEU A 379 13.55 37.61 2.96
C LEU A 379 12.28 38.38 3.37
N GLU A 380 12.28 39.69 3.31
CA GLU A 380 11.07 40.51 3.39
C GLU A 380 10.17 40.17 2.18
N ILE A 381 9.02 39.56 2.44
CA ILE A 381 8.00 39.37 1.38
C ILE A 381 7.45 40.77 1.10
N LYS A 382 7.85 41.38 -0.02
CA LYS A 382 7.14 42.52 -0.56
C LYS A 382 5.71 42.11 -0.88
N ASN A 383 4.79 42.45 -0.01
CA ASN A 383 3.37 42.34 -0.27
C ASN A 383 3.04 43.19 -1.49
N TYR A 384 2.88 42.56 -2.65
CA TYR A 384 2.16 43.19 -3.76
C TYR A 384 0.67 43.09 -3.41
N SER A 385 0.13 44.17 -2.82
CA SER A 385 -1.29 44.43 -2.65
C SER A 385 -1.99 44.65 -4.00
#